data_f2f98185d75582dd6f182da520da19a7
#
_entry.id   f2f98185d75582dd6f182da520da19a7
#
_cell.length_a   1.000
_cell.length_b   1.000
_cell.length_c   1.000
_cell.angle_alpha   90.00
_cell.angle_beta   90.00
_cell.angle_gamma   90.00
#
_symmetry.space_group_name_H-M   'P 1'
#
loop_
_entity.id
_entity.type
_entity.pdbx_description
1 polymer ?
#
loop_
_entity_poly.entity_id
_entity_poly.type
_entity_poly.pdbx_seq_one_letter_code
_entity_poly.pdbx_strand_id
1 'polypeptide(L)'
;MTDYFAGDPRTNRERMLAGDLYVADDPESARIAQRAVQLLEAYRLDMVAGRADAARRTLAEVLGTLGEDAVIRPPLYVDYGENIHIGARTFVNCNLTALDVATITIGEDCQIGPGVQLLTPTHPVEPRPRRDKLEAARPITIGDNVWLGGGVIVCPGVTIGDDSVIGAGAVVTRDIPSGVVAVGNPARVTREI
;
A
#
# COMPACT_ATOMS: atom_id res chain seq x y z
N MET A 1 24.11 -20.46 11.44
CA MET A 1 23.03 -19.51 11.03
C MET A 1 22.72 -18.70 12.28
N THR A 2 22.59 -17.38 12.20
CA THR A 2 22.23 -16.58 13.36
C THR A 2 20.75 -16.81 13.64
N ASP A 3 20.42 -17.21 14.86
CA ASP A 3 19.04 -17.26 15.30
C ASP A 3 18.61 -15.86 15.72
N TYR A 4 17.90 -15.16 14.85
CA TYR A 4 17.42 -13.79 15.09
C TYR A 4 16.21 -13.73 16.04
N PHE A 5 15.57 -14.86 16.30
CA PHE A 5 14.31 -14.94 17.03
C PHE A 5 14.41 -15.81 18.29
N ALA A 6 15.64 -16.05 18.77
CA ALA A 6 15.88 -16.87 19.96
C ALA A 6 15.03 -16.38 21.15
N GLY A 7 14.16 -17.26 21.67
CA GLY A 7 13.27 -16.97 22.79
C GLY A 7 11.96 -16.24 22.42
N ASP A 8 11.73 -15.91 21.16
CA ASP A 8 10.45 -15.35 20.69
C ASP A 8 9.55 -16.48 20.12
N PRO A 9 8.43 -16.83 20.77
CA PRO A 9 7.58 -17.94 20.34
C PRO A 9 6.67 -17.59 19.15
N ARG A 10 6.62 -16.32 18.73
CA ARG A 10 5.74 -15.84 17.66
C ARG A 10 6.12 -16.41 16.30
N THR A 11 5.12 -16.61 15.44
CA THR A 11 5.30 -16.92 14.01
C THR A 11 5.89 -15.70 13.27
N ASN A 12 6.42 -15.91 12.06
CA ASN A 12 6.88 -14.82 11.23
C ASN A 12 5.74 -13.87 10.84
N ARG A 13 4.51 -14.39 10.66
CA ARG A 13 3.33 -13.55 10.43
C ARG A 13 3.00 -12.67 11.64
N GLU A 14 3.02 -13.21 12.85
CA GLU A 14 2.77 -12.42 14.06
C GLU A 14 3.82 -11.31 14.26
N ARG A 15 5.10 -11.57 13.95
CA ARG A 15 6.15 -10.54 13.95
C ARG A 15 5.90 -9.47 12.88
N MET A 16 5.58 -9.91 11.67
CA MET A 16 5.23 -9.01 10.56
C MET A 16 4.10 -8.03 10.95
N LEU A 17 3.00 -8.57 11.49
CA LEU A 17 1.84 -7.78 11.91
C LEU A 17 2.15 -6.85 13.10
N ALA A 18 3.12 -7.22 13.94
CA ALA A 18 3.61 -6.37 15.03
C ALA A 18 4.61 -5.29 14.56
N GLY A 19 5.02 -5.28 13.28
CA GLY A 19 6.03 -4.36 12.74
C GLY A 19 7.47 -4.69 13.11
N ASP A 20 7.71 -5.90 13.63
CA ASP A 20 9.04 -6.40 13.99
C ASP A 20 9.76 -7.01 12.78
N LEU A 21 11.04 -7.32 12.95
CA LEU A 21 11.78 -8.10 11.95
C LEU A 21 11.20 -9.51 11.82
N TYR A 22 11.05 -9.99 10.61
CA TYR A 22 10.55 -11.32 10.29
C TYR A 22 11.24 -11.89 9.04
N VAL A 23 10.95 -13.15 8.69
CA VAL A 23 11.31 -13.76 7.41
C VAL A 23 10.01 -14.10 6.66
N ALA A 24 9.93 -13.78 5.38
CA ALA A 24 8.71 -13.96 4.56
C ALA A 24 8.55 -15.44 4.10
N ASP A 25 8.53 -16.36 5.05
CA ASP A 25 8.39 -17.82 4.83
C ASP A 25 7.15 -18.43 5.49
N ASP A 26 6.25 -17.59 6.00
CA ASP A 26 5.05 -18.03 6.73
C ASP A 26 4.00 -18.62 5.74
N PRO A 27 3.55 -19.87 5.96
CA PRO A 27 2.60 -20.53 5.05
C PRO A 27 1.22 -19.86 4.98
N GLU A 28 0.76 -19.22 6.06
CA GLU A 28 -0.52 -18.51 6.05
C GLU A 28 -0.41 -17.24 5.20
N SER A 29 0.66 -16.47 5.36
CA SER A 29 0.95 -15.31 4.52
C SER A 29 1.01 -15.68 3.05
N ALA A 30 1.68 -16.78 2.69
CA ALA A 30 1.73 -17.28 1.32
C ALA A 30 0.34 -17.64 0.78
N ARG A 31 -0.53 -18.26 1.59
CA ARG A 31 -1.92 -18.59 1.22
C ARG A 31 -2.76 -17.34 0.98
N ILE A 32 -2.61 -16.31 1.81
CA ILE A 32 -3.33 -15.04 1.65
C ILE A 32 -2.88 -14.31 0.38
N ALA A 33 -1.57 -14.22 0.15
CA ALA A 33 -1.03 -13.65 -1.07
C ALA A 33 -1.54 -14.36 -2.33
N GLN A 34 -1.54 -15.69 -2.33
CA GLN A 34 -2.08 -16.47 -3.46
C GLN A 34 -3.57 -16.20 -3.68
N ARG A 35 -4.37 -16.09 -2.60
CA ARG A 35 -5.79 -15.73 -2.69
C ARG A 35 -5.97 -14.34 -3.28
N ALA A 36 -5.18 -13.35 -2.85
CA ALA A 36 -5.25 -11.99 -3.39
C ALA A 36 -5.01 -11.96 -4.90
N VAL A 37 -3.99 -12.67 -5.40
CA VAL A 37 -3.71 -12.80 -6.85
C VAL A 37 -4.92 -13.37 -7.60
N GLN A 38 -5.57 -14.43 -7.09
CA GLN A 38 -6.73 -15.06 -7.74
C GLN A 38 -7.94 -14.12 -7.78
N LEU A 39 -8.23 -13.43 -6.69
CA LEU A 39 -9.34 -12.49 -6.60
C LEU A 39 -9.10 -11.25 -7.47
N LEU A 40 -7.88 -10.71 -7.54
CA LEU A 40 -7.56 -9.58 -8.40
C LEU A 40 -7.67 -9.92 -9.89
N GLU A 41 -7.34 -11.15 -10.28
CA GLU A 41 -7.58 -11.58 -11.66
C GLU A 41 -9.09 -11.73 -11.95
N ALA A 42 -9.88 -12.28 -11.03
CA ALA A 42 -11.33 -12.32 -11.15
C ALA A 42 -11.93 -10.89 -11.25
N TYR A 43 -11.49 -9.97 -10.38
CA TYR A 43 -11.85 -8.55 -10.43
C TYR A 43 -11.59 -7.94 -11.81
N ARG A 44 -10.38 -8.13 -12.33
CA ARG A 44 -10.00 -7.61 -13.66
C ARG A 44 -10.91 -8.15 -14.77
N LEU A 45 -11.22 -9.45 -14.75
CA LEU A 45 -12.10 -10.10 -15.72
C LEU A 45 -13.55 -9.58 -15.62
N ASP A 46 -14.05 -9.34 -14.41
CA ASP A 46 -15.37 -8.75 -14.20
C ASP A 46 -15.45 -7.34 -14.75
N MET A 47 -14.42 -6.52 -14.52
CA MET A 47 -14.32 -5.17 -15.07
C MET A 47 -14.31 -5.16 -16.60
N VAL A 48 -13.54 -6.04 -17.24
CA VAL A 48 -13.49 -6.18 -18.71
C VAL A 48 -14.84 -6.62 -19.27
N ALA A 49 -15.58 -7.46 -18.55
CA ALA A 49 -16.90 -7.94 -18.96
C ALA A 49 -18.05 -6.97 -18.62
N GLY A 50 -17.76 -5.80 -18.02
CA GLY A 50 -18.77 -4.82 -17.62
C GLY A 50 -19.64 -5.23 -16.45
N ARG A 51 -19.21 -6.22 -15.64
CA ARG A 51 -19.93 -6.72 -14.47
C ARG A 51 -19.56 -5.93 -13.20
N ALA A 52 -19.93 -4.66 -13.15
CA ALA A 52 -19.49 -3.72 -12.12
C ALA A 52 -19.79 -4.18 -10.68
N ASP A 53 -21.01 -4.70 -10.43
CA ASP A 53 -21.38 -5.17 -9.08
C ASP A 53 -20.58 -6.42 -8.64
N ALA A 54 -20.31 -7.33 -9.57
CA ALA A 54 -19.45 -8.48 -9.28
C ALA A 54 -18.02 -8.05 -8.99
N ALA A 55 -17.47 -7.17 -9.82
CA ALA A 55 -16.15 -6.59 -9.65
C ALA A 55 -16.01 -5.92 -8.26
N ARG A 56 -17.01 -5.10 -7.86
CA ARG A 56 -17.00 -4.45 -6.55
C ARG A 56 -17.01 -5.45 -5.39
N ARG A 57 -17.83 -6.50 -5.48
CA ARG A 57 -17.85 -7.56 -4.44
C ARG A 57 -16.51 -8.26 -4.34
N THR A 58 -15.94 -8.67 -5.46
CA THR A 58 -14.62 -9.32 -5.49
C THR A 58 -13.52 -8.42 -4.91
N LEU A 59 -13.55 -7.12 -5.25
CA LEU A 59 -12.58 -6.16 -4.71
C LEU A 59 -12.73 -5.98 -3.19
N ALA A 60 -13.97 -5.96 -2.68
CA ALA A 60 -14.24 -5.90 -1.24
C ALA A 60 -13.82 -7.17 -0.48
N GLU A 61 -13.66 -8.32 -1.16
CA GLU A 61 -13.10 -9.54 -0.57
C GLU A 61 -11.56 -9.53 -0.50
N VAL A 62 -10.91 -8.70 -1.33
CA VAL A 62 -9.45 -8.53 -1.32
C VAL A 62 -9.03 -7.53 -0.27
N LEU A 63 -9.70 -6.37 -0.22
CA LEU A 63 -9.28 -5.24 0.58
C LEU A 63 -9.79 -5.34 2.02
N GLY A 64 -9.01 -4.82 2.97
CA GLY A 64 -9.43 -4.69 4.35
C GLY A 64 -10.71 -3.85 4.49
N THR A 65 -10.76 -2.71 3.81
CA THR A 65 -12.00 -1.92 3.65
C THR A 65 -12.05 -1.23 2.28
N LEU A 66 -13.27 -1.13 1.74
CA LEU A 66 -13.56 -0.40 0.50
C LEU A 66 -14.74 0.53 0.76
N GLY A 67 -14.48 1.83 0.85
CA GLY A 67 -15.47 2.87 1.10
C GLY A 67 -16.56 2.96 0.06
N GLU A 68 -17.69 3.57 0.42
CA GLU A 68 -18.81 3.81 -0.49
C GLU A 68 -18.33 4.62 -1.71
N ASP A 69 -18.79 4.24 -2.90
CA ASP A 69 -18.43 4.90 -4.18
C ASP A 69 -16.93 5.00 -4.50
N ALA A 70 -16.08 4.29 -3.75
CA ALA A 70 -14.69 4.17 -4.14
C ALA A 70 -14.55 3.36 -5.44
N VAL A 71 -13.73 3.87 -6.36
CA VAL A 71 -13.48 3.27 -7.68
C VAL A 71 -11.99 3.00 -7.84
N ILE A 72 -11.65 1.76 -8.16
CA ILE A 72 -10.27 1.36 -8.46
C ILE A 72 -10.22 0.80 -9.88
N ARG A 73 -9.33 1.32 -10.71
CA ARG A 73 -9.14 0.80 -12.07
C ARG A 73 -8.08 -0.29 -12.09
N PRO A 74 -8.38 -1.47 -12.65
CA PRO A 74 -7.38 -2.52 -12.79
C PRO A 74 -6.29 -2.14 -13.82
N PRO A 75 -5.10 -2.77 -13.76
CA PRO A 75 -4.69 -3.71 -12.73
C PRO A 75 -4.31 -3.02 -11.41
N LEU A 76 -4.45 -3.78 -10.32
CA LEU A 76 -4.00 -3.46 -8.97
C LEU A 76 -3.02 -4.55 -8.54
N TYR A 77 -1.93 -4.19 -7.89
CA TYR A 77 -0.92 -5.12 -7.37
C TYR A 77 -0.76 -4.93 -5.88
N VAL A 78 -0.87 -6.01 -5.12
CA VAL A 78 -0.78 -6.02 -3.66
C VAL A 78 0.07 -7.20 -3.18
N ASP A 79 0.52 -7.19 -1.91
CA ASP A 79 1.04 -8.38 -1.26
C ASP A 79 -0.09 -9.26 -0.73
N TYR A 80 -0.96 -8.71 0.09
CA TYR A 80 -2.06 -9.41 0.77
C TYR A 80 -3.43 -8.84 0.43
N GLY A 81 -3.53 -7.51 0.29
CA GLY A 81 -4.75 -6.75 0.08
C GLY A 81 -5.52 -6.45 1.37
N GLU A 82 -5.55 -7.38 2.32
CA GLU A 82 -6.32 -7.26 3.56
C GLU A 82 -5.86 -6.12 4.48
N ASN A 83 -4.63 -5.61 4.30
CA ASN A 83 -4.10 -4.48 5.06
C ASN A 83 -4.31 -3.13 4.34
N ILE A 84 -5.07 -3.10 3.24
CA ILE A 84 -5.37 -1.87 2.50
C ILE A 84 -6.78 -1.39 2.85
N HIS A 85 -6.87 -0.15 3.28
CA HIS A 85 -8.12 0.52 3.65
C HIS A 85 -8.31 1.76 2.78
N ILE A 86 -9.42 1.81 2.05
CA ILE A 86 -9.73 2.92 1.11
C ILE A 86 -11.03 3.58 1.52
N GLY A 87 -11.00 4.89 1.72
CA GLY A 87 -12.12 5.73 2.08
C GLY A 87 -13.14 5.93 0.95
N ALA A 88 -14.28 6.50 1.32
CA ALA A 88 -15.39 6.74 0.40
C ALA A 88 -15.02 7.70 -0.74
N ARG A 89 -15.66 7.57 -1.90
CA ARG A 89 -15.53 8.45 -3.08
C ARG A 89 -14.11 8.60 -3.62
N THR A 90 -13.17 7.82 -3.13
CA THR A 90 -11.77 7.83 -3.59
C THR A 90 -11.65 7.15 -4.95
N PHE A 91 -10.97 7.81 -5.88
CA PHE A 91 -10.64 7.27 -7.19
C PHE A 91 -9.18 6.85 -7.26
N VAL A 92 -8.96 5.60 -7.64
CA VAL A 92 -7.63 5.03 -7.89
C VAL A 92 -7.51 4.66 -9.37
N ASN A 93 -6.55 5.25 -10.06
CA ASN A 93 -6.28 4.94 -11.46
C ASN A 93 -5.49 3.63 -11.62
N CYS A 94 -5.30 3.18 -12.85
CA CYS A 94 -4.67 1.89 -13.16
C CYS A 94 -3.20 1.79 -12.72
N ASN A 95 -2.75 0.55 -12.52
CA ASN A 95 -1.38 0.20 -12.12
C ASN A 95 -0.99 0.74 -10.74
N LEU A 96 -1.92 0.83 -9.79
CA LEU A 96 -1.53 1.02 -8.39
C LEU A 96 -0.74 -0.21 -7.94
N THR A 97 0.45 0.01 -7.35
CA THR A 97 1.20 -0.99 -6.61
C THR A 97 1.16 -0.62 -5.13
N ALA A 98 0.48 -1.42 -4.32
CA ALA A 98 0.32 -1.20 -2.89
C ALA A 98 0.83 -2.43 -2.14
N LEU A 99 2.11 -2.42 -1.76
CA LEU A 99 2.75 -3.52 -1.04
C LEU A 99 2.38 -3.40 0.44
N ASP A 100 1.35 -4.12 0.83
CA ASP A 100 0.64 -3.99 2.10
C ASP A 100 1.11 -4.97 3.18
N VAL A 101 2.42 -5.15 3.33
CA VAL A 101 3.00 -5.89 4.46
C VAL A 101 2.63 -5.23 5.80
N ALA A 102 2.62 -3.90 5.86
CA ALA A 102 1.98 -3.12 6.92
C ALA A 102 0.75 -2.39 6.37
N THR A 103 -0.07 -1.84 7.26
CA THR A 103 -1.31 -1.14 6.90
C THR A 103 -1.06 0.02 5.94
N ILE A 104 -1.88 0.10 4.90
CA ILE A 104 -2.00 1.24 4.00
C ILE A 104 -3.41 1.81 4.17
N THR A 105 -3.50 3.05 4.61
CA THR A 105 -4.77 3.78 4.72
C THR A 105 -4.80 4.90 3.69
N ILE A 106 -5.86 4.96 2.89
CA ILE A 106 -6.15 6.05 1.96
C ILE A 106 -7.51 6.63 2.38
N GLY A 107 -7.54 7.92 2.65
CA GLY A 107 -8.72 8.63 3.10
C GLY A 107 -9.83 8.75 2.06
N GLU A 108 -10.82 9.57 2.37
CA GLU A 108 -11.97 9.85 1.49
C GLU A 108 -11.62 10.88 0.41
N ASP A 109 -12.38 10.90 -0.69
CA ASP A 109 -12.29 11.89 -1.76
C ASP A 109 -10.91 12.02 -2.44
N CYS A 110 -10.02 11.04 -2.24
CA CYS A 110 -8.68 11.04 -2.81
C CYS A 110 -8.68 10.80 -4.33
N GLN A 111 -7.67 11.35 -5.02
CA GLN A 111 -7.43 11.14 -6.46
C GLN A 111 -6.03 10.54 -6.64
N ILE A 112 -5.96 9.25 -6.91
CA ILE A 112 -4.70 8.52 -7.06
C ILE A 112 -4.40 8.30 -8.54
N GLY A 113 -3.31 8.90 -9.02
CA GLY A 113 -2.86 8.84 -10.41
C GLY A 113 -2.38 7.44 -10.83
N PRO A 114 -2.21 7.20 -12.15
CA PRO A 114 -1.75 5.92 -12.65
C PRO A 114 -0.31 5.63 -12.25
N GLY A 115 -0.02 4.35 -11.97
CA GLY A 115 1.32 3.90 -11.64
C GLY A 115 1.87 4.39 -10.31
N VAL A 116 1.01 4.86 -9.40
CA VAL A 116 1.41 5.19 -8.02
C VAL A 116 1.88 3.93 -7.30
N GLN A 117 2.88 4.10 -6.43
CA GLN A 117 3.44 3.03 -5.61
C GLN A 117 3.39 3.41 -4.14
N LEU A 118 2.77 2.57 -3.30
CA LEU A 118 2.72 2.67 -1.85
C LEU A 118 3.49 1.48 -1.28
N LEU A 119 4.69 1.73 -0.75
CA LEU A 119 5.65 0.68 -0.43
C LEU A 119 5.87 0.64 1.08
N THR A 120 5.20 -0.28 1.78
CA THR A 120 5.39 -0.44 3.23
C THR A 120 6.61 -1.27 3.61
N PRO A 121 7.07 -2.28 2.81
CA PRO A 121 8.18 -3.16 3.20
C PRO A 121 9.53 -2.44 3.26
N THR A 122 10.37 -2.92 4.17
CA THR A 122 11.78 -2.52 4.29
C THR A 122 12.66 -3.74 4.46
N HIS A 123 13.94 -3.60 4.08
CA HIS A 123 14.97 -4.59 4.39
C HIS A 123 16.10 -3.94 5.23
N PRO A 124 16.79 -4.70 6.10
CA PRO A 124 17.95 -4.21 6.80
C PRO A 124 19.01 -3.64 5.83
N VAL A 125 19.56 -2.48 6.18
CA VAL A 125 20.65 -1.87 5.41
C VAL A 125 21.91 -2.71 5.56
N GLU A 126 22.10 -3.36 6.68
CA GLU A 126 23.22 -4.25 6.97
C GLU A 126 23.21 -5.46 6.03
N PRO A 127 24.35 -5.79 5.41
CA PRO A 127 24.40 -6.85 4.38
C PRO A 127 24.02 -8.26 4.90
N ARG A 128 24.39 -8.58 6.15
CA ARG A 128 24.17 -9.92 6.68
C ARG A 128 22.69 -10.20 6.95
N PRO A 129 21.95 -9.42 7.77
CA PRO A 129 20.52 -9.62 7.97
C PRO A 129 19.71 -9.63 6.67
N ARG A 130 20.06 -8.74 5.73
CA ARG A 130 19.40 -8.70 4.40
C ARG A 130 19.67 -9.97 3.59
N ARG A 131 20.89 -10.55 3.64
CA ARG A 131 21.20 -11.85 3.00
C ARG A 131 20.43 -12.98 3.67
N ASP A 132 20.22 -12.90 4.97
CA ASP A 132 19.46 -13.87 5.76
C ASP A 132 17.93 -13.64 5.60
N LYS A 133 17.50 -12.75 4.68
CA LYS A 133 16.11 -12.50 4.26
C LYS A 133 15.21 -11.85 5.33
N LEU A 134 15.82 -11.14 6.30
CA LEU A 134 15.02 -10.36 7.22
C LEU A 134 14.35 -9.18 6.52
N GLU A 135 13.13 -8.93 6.94
CA GLU A 135 12.26 -7.86 6.47
C GLU A 135 11.58 -7.18 7.66
N ALA A 136 11.06 -5.99 7.45
CA ALA A 136 10.12 -5.30 8.32
C ALA A 136 9.21 -4.43 7.44
N ALA A 137 8.22 -3.78 8.04
CA ALA A 137 7.39 -2.83 7.30
C ALA A 137 6.99 -1.65 8.19
N ARG A 138 6.60 -0.53 7.57
CA ARG A 138 6.02 0.61 8.25
C ARG A 138 4.76 1.06 7.52
N PRO A 139 3.68 1.39 8.26
CA PRO A 139 2.42 1.78 7.66
C PRO A 139 2.54 3.07 6.84
N ILE A 140 1.67 3.21 5.83
CA ILE A 140 1.50 4.43 5.05
C ILE A 140 0.10 4.97 5.30
N THR A 141 0.00 6.28 5.52
CA THR A 141 -1.28 6.97 5.68
C THR A 141 -1.39 8.10 4.67
N ILE A 142 -2.42 8.07 3.86
CA ILE A 142 -2.83 9.16 2.98
C ILE A 142 -4.12 9.74 3.56
N GLY A 143 -4.13 11.01 3.89
CA GLY A 143 -5.28 11.73 4.43
C GLY A 143 -6.42 11.88 3.43
N ASP A 144 -7.42 12.66 3.82
CA ASP A 144 -8.59 12.93 2.98
C ASP A 144 -8.28 13.96 1.88
N ASN A 145 -8.98 13.85 0.74
CA ASN A 145 -8.88 14.78 -0.38
C ASN A 145 -7.45 14.99 -0.90
N VAL A 146 -6.61 13.96 -0.84
CA VAL A 146 -5.23 14.02 -1.33
C VAL A 146 -5.19 13.67 -2.82
N TRP A 147 -4.42 14.47 -3.59
CA TRP A 147 -4.12 14.14 -4.97
C TRP A 147 -2.68 13.65 -5.11
N LEU A 148 -2.50 12.37 -5.47
CA LEU A 148 -1.22 11.80 -5.89
C LEU A 148 -1.14 11.81 -7.42
N GLY A 149 -0.20 12.55 -7.99
CA GLY A 149 0.08 12.55 -9.42
C GLY A 149 0.59 11.19 -9.91
N GLY A 150 0.51 10.96 -11.23
CA GLY A 150 0.97 9.67 -11.81
C GLY A 150 2.42 9.35 -11.47
N GLY A 151 2.69 8.09 -11.17
CA GLY A 151 4.02 7.59 -10.86
C GLY A 151 4.62 8.08 -9.55
N VAL A 152 3.83 8.64 -8.63
CA VAL A 152 4.29 8.98 -7.27
C VAL A 152 4.69 7.71 -6.53
N ILE A 153 5.80 7.77 -5.81
CA ILE A 153 6.27 6.70 -4.93
C ILE A 153 6.21 7.20 -3.49
N VAL A 154 5.49 6.49 -2.62
CA VAL A 154 5.42 6.76 -1.18
C VAL A 154 6.24 5.71 -0.44
N CYS A 155 7.24 6.15 0.31
CA CYS A 155 8.16 5.30 1.06
C CYS A 155 7.55 4.82 2.39
N PRO A 156 8.11 3.75 2.99
CA PRO A 156 7.62 3.17 4.23
C PRO A 156 7.54 4.17 5.38
N GLY A 157 6.43 4.16 6.11
CA GLY A 157 6.23 4.98 7.31
C GLY A 157 5.80 6.42 7.07
N VAL A 158 5.49 6.78 5.82
CA VAL A 158 5.11 8.15 5.46
C VAL A 158 3.63 8.41 5.71
N THR A 159 3.34 9.58 6.27
CA THR A 159 2.01 10.19 6.35
C THR A 159 1.92 11.39 5.41
N ILE A 160 0.88 11.45 4.58
CA ILE A 160 0.54 12.63 3.76
C ILE A 160 -0.77 13.20 4.32
N GLY A 161 -0.71 14.44 4.79
CA GLY A 161 -1.84 15.13 5.40
C GLY A 161 -2.92 15.52 4.38
N ASP A 162 -4.12 15.77 4.90
CA ASP A 162 -5.32 16.10 4.12
C ASP A 162 -5.11 17.29 3.18
N ASP A 163 -5.92 17.35 2.12
CA ASP A 163 -5.95 18.46 1.15
C ASP A 163 -4.60 18.70 0.43
N SER A 164 -3.69 17.74 0.45
CA SER A 164 -2.35 17.91 -0.14
C SER A 164 -2.26 17.37 -1.57
N VAL A 165 -1.37 17.96 -2.35
CA VAL A 165 -1.09 17.56 -3.73
C VAL A 165 0.37 17.11 -3.87
N ILE A 166 0.58 15.90 -4.37
CA ILE A 166 1.90 15.37 -4.67
C ILE A 166 2.09 15.32 -6.19
N GLY A 167 3.03 16.09 -6.71
CA GLY A 167 3.29 16.16 -8.15
C GLY A 167 3.77 14.85 -8.75
N ALA A 168 3.42 14.63 -10.04
CA ALA A 168 3.75 13.39 -10.74
C ALA A 168 5.26 13.07 -10.70
N GLY A 169 5.57 11.78 -10.52
CA GLY A 169 6.94 11.27 -10.43
C GLY A 169 7.69 11.62 -9.13
N ALA A 170 7.02 12.23 -8.16
CA ALA A 170 7.66 12.55 -6.89
C ALA A 170 7.93 11.29 -6.05
N VAL A 171 9.01 11.32 -5.26
CA VAL A 171 9.35 10.27 -4.29
C VAL A 171 9.23 10.85 -2.88
N VAL A 172 8.19 10.43 -2.16
CA VAL A 172 7.88 10.92 -0.82
C VAL A 172 8.59 10.06 0.21
N THR A 173 9.62 10.63 0.83
CA THR A 173 10.51 9.93 1.79
C THR A 173 10.31 10.40 3.23
N ARG A 174 9.43 11.37 3.48
CA ARG A 174 9.10 11.95 4.79
C ARG A 174 7.67 12.43 4.77
N ASP A 175 7.11 12.61 5.94
CA ASP A 175 5.75 13.13 6.10
C ASP A 175 5.57 14.47 5.39
N ILE A 176 4.37 14.64 4.82
CA ILE A 176 3.92 15.86 4.16
C ILE A 176 2.77 16.43 5.00
N PRO A 177 2.85 17.70 5.42
CA PRO A 177 1.76 18.34 6.16
C PRO A 177 0.51 18.51 5.30
N SER A 178 -0.64 18.76 5.93
CA SER A 178 -1.90 19.07 5.23
C SER A 178 -1.83 20.38 4.45
N GLY A 179 -2.62 20.49 3.38
CA GLY A 179 -2.84 21.74 2.66
C GLY A 179 -1.63 22.25 1.88
N VAL A 180 -0.79 21.36 1.34
CA VAL A 180 0.42 21.77 0.62
C VAL A 180 0.56 21.10 -0.75
N VAL A 181 1.38 21.69 -1.60
CA VAL A 181 1.88 21.06 -2.83
C VAL A 181 3.34 20.64 -2.61
N ALA A 182 3.63 19.36 -2.81
CA ALA A 182 4.99 18.81 -2.75
C ALA A 182 5.37 18.12 -4.07
N VAL A 183 6.61 18.30 -4.53
CA VAL A 183 7.11 17.75 -5.79
C VAL A 183 8.57 17.31 -5.68
N GLY A 184 8.99 16.47 -6.61
CA GLY A 184 10.40 16.12 -6.82
C GLY A 184 10.85 14.82 -6.17
N ASN A 185 12.13 14.50 -6.34
CA ASN A 185 12.80 13.33 -5.75
C ASN A 185 14.08 13.77 -5.04
N PRO A 186 14.10 13.78 -3.70
CA PRO A 186 12.96 13.54 -2.81
C PRO A 186 11.94 14.70 -2.85
N ALA A 187 10.68 14.39 -2.57
CA ALA A 187 9.59 15.38 -2.55
C ALA A 187 9.86 16.48 -1.52
N ARG A 188 9.57 17.72 -1.91
CA ARG A 188 9.66 18.90 -1.04
C ARG A 188 8.42 19.77 -1.23
N VAL A 189 7.94 20.32 -0.14
CA VAL A 189 6.86 21.31 -0.15
C VAL A 189 7.33 22.53 -0.94
N THR A 190 6.54 22.95 -1.91
CA THR A 190 6.83 24.11 -2.78
C THR A 190 5.91 25.29 -2.51
N ARG A 191 4.69 25.03 -2.03
CA ARG A 191 3.73 26.07 -1.62
C ARG A 191 2.63 25.49 -0.75
N GLU A 192 1.94 26.35 -0.03
CA GLU A 192 0.65 26.08 0.63
C GLU A 192 -0.53 26.24 -0.35
N ILE A 193 -1.67 25.62 -0.06
CA ILE A 193 -2.91 25.68 -0.86
C ILE A 193 -3.86 26.65 -0.21
#